data_ad751cc2459c1b61b6dc99e55c7bbfb6
#
_entry.id   ad751cc2459c1b61b6dc99e55c7bbfb6
#
_cell.length_a   1.000
_cell.length_b   1.000
_cell.length_c   1.000
_cell.angle_alpha   90.00
_cell.angle_beta   90.00
_cell.angle_gamma   90.00
#
_symmetry.space_group_name_H-M   'P 1'
#
loop_
_entity.id
_entity.type
_entity.pdbx_description
1 polymer ?
#
loop_
_entity_poly.entity_id
_entity_poly.type
_entity_poly.pdbx_seq_one_letter_code
_entity_poly.pdbx_strand_id
1 'polypeptide(L)'
;MNSIELENLISKIPKEVSHVTDTLEKAGFEAYLVGGCVRDLLMDREPKDWDITTNAKPDQIIGLFEKTIYENEFGTVIVVVPRETLETSTSNLGPNFLIEVTPYRIETKYSDFRHPDDVLFSDKLQDDLKRRDFTINAMAYRNGQITDIFGGLKDIKDKILKAVGEPDDRFREDALRMLRAVRIALQLGFSVSYESSKSILKNADLIKKISPERIRDEFIKIIMSENPSVGIVMLQKFGLLKNIIPELEEGIGCEQSGQHIYDVWNHLLYALQHSADKDWPLEIRLAALFHDIGKPKSRRAAPQGPALGIQKDPAFSCQKKYTFYGHEVIGYRMAKKILERLKFSKKEIELIEKLIRNHMFFSDTELITLSAVRRIITKVGKENIWSLMNVRECDRVGMKKKEAPYRLRKYFAMIEEALHDPISVGQLKINGEFMIKELGIAPGPRMGWILNALLEEVLDDPIKNTKEHLSELVKSLNLLPDGALKTLGDRGKEKKEELEEKEVEKLHEKHRVRK
;
A
#
# COMPACT_ATOMS: atom_id res chain seq x y z
N MET A 1 15.61 33.44 13.04
CA MET A 1 16.51 32.73 12.10
C MET A 1 17.73 33.58 11.87
N ASN A 2 18.91 32.94 11.87
CA ASN A 2 20.18 33.62 11.57
C ASN A 2 20.30 33.78 10.04
N SER A 3 21.14 34.70 9.56
CA SER A 3 21.40 34.91 8.12
C SER A 3 21.84 33.61 7.40
N ILE A 4 22.60 32.76 8.06
CA ILE A 4 23.07 31.45 7.55
C ILE A 4 21.88 30.45 7.38
N GLU A 5 20.94 30.43 8.31
CA GLU A 5 19.74 29.56 8.21
C GLU A 5 18.84 29.99 7.04
N LEU A 6 18.82 31.29 6.76
CA LEU A 6 18.04 31.87 5.67
C LEU A 6 18.69 31.59 4.31
N GLU A 7 20.02 31.71 4.19
CA GLU A 7 20.77 31.36 2.98
C GLU A 7 20.63 29.87 2.63
N ASN A 8 20.67 28.99 3.63
CA ASN A 8 20.41 27.57 3.47
C ASN A 8 18.98 27.27 2.98
N LEU A 9 18.02 28.07 3.38
CA LEU A 9 16.63 27.92 2.94
C LEU A 9 16.48 28.32 1.47
N ILE A 10 17.12 29.42 1.05
CA ILE A 10 17.10 29.91 -0.33
C ILE A 10 17.73 28.89 -1.28
N SER A 11 18.85 28.28 -0.89
CA SER A 11 19.56 27.30 -1.73
C SER A 11 18.78 26.03 -2.04
N LYS A 12 17.70 25.75 -1.30
CA LYS A 12 16.82 24.59 -1.49
C LYS A 12 15.63 24.85 -2.40
N ILE A 13 15.38 26.11 -2.79
CA ILE A 13 14.30 26.46 -3.69
C ILE A 13 14.73 26.16 -5.12
N PRO A 14 14.03 25.31 -5.88
CA PRO A 14 14.36 25.01 -7.27
C PRO A 14 14.31 26.28 -8.14
N LYS A 15 15.17 26.33 -9.16
CA LYS A 15 15.20 27.46 -10.13
C LYS A 15 13.87 27.65 -10.84
N GLU A 16 13.16 26.56 -11.10
CA GLU A 16 11.84 26.57 -11.72
C GLU A 16 10.82 27.33 -10.85
N VAL A 17 10.87 27.12 -9.53
CA VAL A 17 10.02 27.83 -8.58
C VAL A 17 10.39 29.30 -8.49
N SER A 18 11.69 29.61 -8.41
CA SER A 18 12.20 30.99 -8.43
C SER A 18 11.83 31.70 -9.74
N HIS A 19 11.87 31.01 -10.89
CA HIS A 19 11.45 31.56 -12.16
C HIS A 19 9.98 32.04 -12.13
N VAL A 20 9.09 31.26 -11.51
CA VAL A 20 7.66 31.64 -11.40
C VAL A 20 7.48 32.85 -10.49
N THR A 21 8.13 32.86 -9.30
CA THR A 21 8.04 34.04 -8.41
C THR A 21 8.62 35.28 -9.04
N ASP A 22 9.79 35.21 -9.69
CA ASP A 22 10.43 36.33 -10.35
C ASP A 22 9.60 36.89 -11.52
N THR A 23 8.94 36.02 -12.28
CA THR A 23 8.09 36.42 -13.40
C THR A 23 6.88 37.22 -12.92
N LEU A 24 6.23 36.75 -11.84
CA LEU A 24 5.13 37.48 -11.21
C LEU A 24 5.59 38.84 -10.65
N GLU A 25 6.76 38.89 -9.98
CA GLU A 25 7.29 40.10 -9.40
C GLU A 25 7.72 41.14 -10.48
N LYS A 26 8.35 40.70 -11.58
CA LYS A 26 8.69 41.55 -12.72
C LYS A 26 7.45 42.14 -13.39
N ALA A 27 6.32 41.45 -13.34
CA ALA A 27 5.03 41.95 -13.80
C ALA A 27 4.33 42.91 -12.81
N GLY A 28 4.95 43.17 -11.65
CA GLY A 28 4.44 44.10 -10.63
C GLY A 28 3.51 43.45 -9.59
N PHE A 29 3.43 42.13 -9.54
CA PHE A 29 2.63 41.40 -8.56
C PHE A 29 3.47 40.94 -7.37
N GLU A 30 2.80 40.69 -6.25
CA GLU A 30 3.40 40.00 -5.12
C GLU A 30 3.44 38.48 -5.39
N ALA A 31 4.51 37.81 -5.02
CA ALA A 31 4.60 36.37 -5.11
C ALA A 31 5.26 35.79 -3.83
N TYR A 32 4.54 34.94 -3.13
CA TYR A 32 5.01 34.29 -1.90
C TYR A 32 4.93 32.77 -2.04
N LEU A 33 6.00 32.07 -1.66
CA LEU A 33 5.87 30.65 -1.32
C LEU A 33 5.03 30.51 -0.06
N VAL A 34 4.17 29.50 0.03
CA VAL A 34 3.21 29.37 1.12
C VAL A 34 2.78 27.92 1.35
N GLY A 35 2.28 27.61 2.54
CA GLY A 35 1.74 26.31 2.80
C GLY A 35 2.76 25.28 3.23
N GLY A 36 2.60 24.05 2.70
CA GLY A 36 3.43 22.91 3.06
C GLY A 36 4.90 23.07 2.72
N CYS A 37 5.21 23.70 1.58
CA CYS A 37 6.61 23.89 1.15
C CYS A 37 7.39 24.79 2.10
N VAL A 38 6.80 25.88 2.60
CA VAL A 38 7.47 26.77 3.57
C VAL A 38 7.73 26.03 4.89
N ARG A 39 6.75 25.30 5.39
CA ARG A 39 6.91 24.45 6.59
C ARG A 39 8.03 23.43 6.40
N ASP A 40 8.02 22.70 5.28
CA ASP A 40 8.98 21.62 5.04
C ASP A 40 10.42 22.19 4.89
N LEU A 41 10.57 23.31 4.20
CA LEU A 41 11.85 24.02 4.14
C LEU A 41 12.37 24.43 5.54
N LEU A 42 11.49 24.96 6.39
CA LEU A 42 11.83 25.35 7.77
C LEU A 42 12.18 24.17 8.67
N MET A 43 11.69 22.98 8.34
CA MET A 43 11.97 21.73 9.05
C MET A 43 13.13 20.94 8.42
N ASP A 44 13.88 21.53 7.49
CA ASP A 44 14.96 20.87 6.77
C ASP A 44 14.51 19.61 6.00
N ARG A 45 13.27 19.65 5.46
CA ARG A 45 12.66 18.60 4.66
C ARG A 45 12.55 19.06 3.20
N GLU A 46 12.62 18.14 2.26
CA GLU A 46 12.37 18.42 0.85
C GLU A 46 10.86 18.53 0.60
N PRO A 47 10.37 19.70 0.11
CA PRO A 47 8.97 19.86 -0.25
C PRO A 47 8.58 18.94 -1.41
N LYS A 48 7.40 18.33 -1.29
CA LYS A 48 6.83 17.49 -2.38
C LYS A 48 6.14 18.33 -3.44
N ASP A 49 5.42 19.37 -3.01
CA ASP A 49 4.62 20.26 -3.84
C ASP A 49 5.01 21.71 -3.55
N TRP A 50 4.91 22.58 -4.54
CA TRP A 50 5.26 23.98 -4.43
C TRP A 50 4.06 24.86 -4.69
N ASP A 51 3.63 25.56 -3.64
CA ASP A 51 2.49 26.48 -3.68
C ASP A 51 2.97 27.92 -3.63
N ILE A 52 2.50 28.73 -4.58
CA ILE A 52 2.71 30.18 -4.62
C ILE A 52 1.36 30.86 -4.42
N THR A 53 1.34 31.94 -3.64
CA THR A 53 0.18 32.81 -3.53
C THR A 53 0.54 34.23 -4.00
N THR A 54 -0.41 34.91 -4.65
CA THR A 54 -0.18 36.19 -5.33
C THR A 54 -1.42 37.09 -5.31
N ASN A 55 -1.23 38.39 -5.46
CA ASN A 55 -2.33 39.34 -5.72
C ASN A 55 -2.74 39.42 -7.20
N ALA A 56 -2.06 38.67 -8.10
CA ALA A 56 -2.46 38.55 -9.50
C ALA A 56 -3.75 37.74 -9.63
N LYS A 57 -4.67 38.14 -10.52
CA LYS A 57 -5.87 37.37 -10.87
C LYS A 57 -5.56 36.23 -11.84
N PRO A 58 -6.41 35.21 -11.96
CA PRO A 58 -6.14 34.03 -12.79
C PRO A 58 -5.76 34.39 -14.24
N ASP A 59 -6.51 35.30 -14.89
CA ASP A 59 -6.24 35.71 -16.27
C ASP A 59 -4.87 36.40 -16.42
N GLN A 60 -4.44 37.15 -15.40
CA GLN A 60 -3.13 37.77 -15.36
C GLN A 60 -2.02 36.75 -15.22
N ILE A 61 -2.22 35.72 -14.35
CA ILE A 61 -1.27 34.63 -14.21
C ILE A 61 -1.14 33.86 -15.53
N ILE A 62 -2.26 33.48 -16.15
CA ILE A 62 -2.29 32.76 -17.44
C ILE A 62 -1.55 33.55 -18.52
N GLY A 63 -1.71 34.86 -18.55
CA GLY A 63 -1.05 35.74 -19.55
C GLY A 63 0.47 35.86 -19.39
N LEU A 64 1.03 35.48 -18.24
CA LEU A 64 2.47 35.61 -17.96
C LEU A 64 3.28 34.35 -18.30
N PHE A 65 2.65 33.19 -18.46
CA PHE A 65 3.34 31.93 -18.67
C PHE A 65 2.89 31.23 -19.94
N GLU A 66 3.83 30.58 -20.64
CA GLU A 66 3.55 29.90 -21.92
C GLU A 66 2.62 28.69 -21.75
N LYS A 67 2.74 27.97 -20.63
CA LYS A 67 1.97 26.76 -20.39
C LYS A 67 1.36 26.75 -19.00
N THR A 68 0.05 26.82 -18.97
CA THR A 68 -0.74 26.82 -17.75
C THR A 68 -1.91 25.87 -17.84
N ILE A 69 -2.36 25.36 -16.70
CA ILE A 69 -3.60 24.58 -16.55
C ILE A 69 -4.47 25.33 -15.54
N TYR A 70 -5.65 25.75 -15.95
CA TYR A 70 -6.60 26.39 -15.06
C TYR A 70 -7.45 25.32 -14.40
N GLU A 71 -7.32 25.16 -13.10
CA GLU A 71 -7.82 23.95 -12.43
C GLU A 71 -9.26 24.05 -11.98
N ASN A 72 -9.82 25.23 -11.72
CA ASN A 72 -11.19 25.27 -11.18
C ASN A 72 -11.77 26.68 -10.96
N GLU A 73 -13.03 26.69 -10.53
CA GLU A 73 -13.80 27.88 -10.10
C GLU A 73 -13.17 28.67 -8.95
N PHE A 74 -12.12 28.15 -8.28
CA PHE A 74 -11.46 28.77 -7.14
C PHE A 74 -10.22 29.61 -7.50
N GLY A 75 -9.90 29.68 -8.77
CA GLY A 75 -8.86 30.57 -9.30
C GLY A 75 -7.43 30.04 -9.22
N THR A 76 -7.19 28.77 -8.86
CA THR A 76 -5.84 28.20 -8.88
C THR A 76 -5.39 27.93 -10.31
N VAL A 77 -4.17 28.37 -10.64
CA VAL A 77 -3.52 28.13 -11.92
C VAL A 77 -2.28 27.28 -11.69
N ILE A 78 -2.19 26.14 -12.36
CA ILE A 78 -0.96 25.35 -12.37
C ILE A 78 -0.06 25.88 -13.49
N VAL A 79 1.11 26.36 -13.12
CA VAL A 79 2.17 26.76 -14.07
C VAL A 79 3.04 25.54 -14.34
N VAL A 80 3.20 25.22 -15.63
CA VAL A 80 4.01 24.07 -16.08
C VAL A 80 5.36 24.58 -16.56
N VAL A 81 6.40 24.34 -15.77
CA VAL A 81 7.78 24.75 -16.09
C VAL A 81 8.57 23.52 -16.53
N PRO A 82 9.17 23.53 -17.74
CA PRO A 82 10.07 22.45 -18.14
C PRO A 82 11.25 22.35 -17.18
N ARG A 83 11.63 21.14 -16.79
CA ARG A 83 12.88 20.92 -16.04
C ARG A 83 14.04 21.13 -16.97
N GLU A 84 15.01 21.98 -16.59
CA GLU A 84 16.31 21.97 -17.23
C GLU A 84 16.92 20.60 -17.03
N THR A 85 17.12 19.86 -18.11
CA THR A 85 17.72 18.53 -18.12
C THR A 85 19.19 18.64 -17.67
N LEU A 86 19.42 18.53 -16.37
CA LEU A 86 20.73 18.15 -15.86
C LEU A 86 20.89 16.64 -16.07
N GLU A 87 21.89 16.24 -16.83
CA GLU A 87 22.22 14.87 -17.27
C GLU A 87 22.46 13.84 -16.13
N THR A 88 22.07 14.10 -14.88
CA THR A 88 22.42 13.28 -13.72
C THR A 88 21.30 13.02 -12.72
N SER A 89 20.03 13.10 -13.07
CA SER A 89 19.00 12.72 -12.09
C SER A 89 18.29 11.41 -12.42
N THR A 90 18.61 10.38 -11.65
CA THR A 90 17.90 9.10 -11.49
C THR A 90 16.51 9.25 -10.84
N SER A 91 15.86 10.41 -10.90
CA SER A 91 14.54 10.63 -10.31
C SER A 91 13.45 10.28 -11.31
N ASN A 92 12.52 9.40 -10.91
CA ASN A 92 11.27 9.05 -11.60
C ASN A 92 10.27 10.23 -11.73
N LEU A 93 10.73 11.47 -11.65
CA LEU A 93 9.94 12.69 -11.74
C LEU A 93 9.84 13.08 -13.24
N GLY A 94 8.62 13.29 -13.71
CA GLY A 94 8.35 13.64 -15.11
C GLY A 94 9.11 14.88 -15.62
N PRO A 95 9.03 15.17 -16.92
CA PRO A 95 9.83 16.22 -17.58
C PRO A 95 9.45 17.66 -17.21
N ASN A 96 8.39 17.86 -16.46
CA ASN A 96 7.87 19.17 -16.10
C ASN A 96 7.73 19.33 -14.58
N PHE A 97 7.96 20.55 -14.12
CA PHE A 97 7.62 21.02 -12.78
C PHE A 97 6.20 21.59 -12.80
N LEU A 98 5.34 21.14 -11.88
CA LEU A 98 3.98 21.67 -11.72
C LEU A 98 3.98 22.54 -10.46
N ILE A 99 3.67 23.82 -10.62
CA ILE A 99 3.68 24.81 -9.54
C ILE A 99 2.28 25.39 -9.43
N GLU A 100 1.66 25.26 -8.27
CA GLU A 100 0.34 25.81 -8.01
C GLU A 100 0.45 27.30 -7.66
N VAL A 101 -0.18 28.15 -8.45
CA VAL A 101 -0.25 29.60 -8.22
C VAL A 101 -1.69 29.98 -7.90
N THR A 102 -1.94 30.42 -6.67
CA THR A 102 -3.27 30.76 -6.19
C THR A 102 -3.38 32.26 -5.88
N PRO A 103 -4.36 32.96 -6.44
CA PRO A 103 -4.66 34.34 -6.06
C PRO A 103 -5.01 34.47 -4.57
N TYR A 104 -4.67 35.61 -3.95
CA TYR A 104 -5.20 35.92 -2.61
C TYR A 104 -6.71 35.95 -2.68
N ARG A 105 -7.35 35.30 -1.71
CA ARG A 105 -8.79 35.19 -1.67
C ARG A 105 -9.36 35.21 -0.28
N ILE A 106 -10.55 35.75 -0.17
CA ILE A 106 -11.42 35.64 0.99
C ILE A 106 -12.49 34.60 0.64
N GLU A 107 -12.64 33.64 1.48
CA GLU A 107 -13.68 32.61 1.36
C GLU A 107 -14.84 33.04 2.27
N THR A 108 -16.05 33.09 1.68
CA THR A 108 -17.25 33.49 2.43
C THR A 108 -17.85 32.27 3.17
N LYS A 109 -19.16 32.20 3.28
CA LYS A 109 -19.82 31.09 3.96
C LYS A 109 -19.60 29.76 3.22
N TYR A 110 -19.64 28.68 3.98
CA TYR A 110 -19.54 27.29 3.50
C TYR A 110 -20.85 26.57 3.79
N SER A 111 -21.77 26.52 2.83
CA SER A 111 -23.06 25.86 3.01
C SER A 111 -22.94 24.34 2.90
N ASP A 112 -21.98 23.83 2.14
CA ASP A 112 -21.76 22.41 1.87
C ASP A 112 -20.61 21.78 2.67
N PHE A 113 -19.99 22.50 3.62
CA PHE A 113 -18.82 22.08 4.41
C PHE A 113 -17.56 21.75 3.57
N ARG A 114 -17.48 22.30 2.35
CA ARG A 114 -16.36 22.08 1.44
C ARG A 114 -15.98 23.31 0.62
N HIS A 115 -16.97 23.85 -0.08
CA HIS A 115 -16.75 24.96 -1.02
C HIS A 115 -17.26 26.23 -0.38
N PRO A 116 -16.47 27.32 -0.47
CA PRO A 116 -17.03 28.63 -0.13
C PRO A 116 -18.15 28.93 -1.12
N ASP A 117 -19.27 29.45 -0.62
CA ASP A 117 -20.41 29.81 -1.46
C ASP A 117 -20.01 30.89 -2.50
N ASP A 118 -19.08 31.78 -2.11
CA ASP A 118 -18.47 32.77 -2.99
C ASP A 118 -16.97 32.91 -2.70
N VAL A 119 -16.16 33.08 -3.72
CA VAL A 119 -14.74 33.41 -3.66
C VAL A 119 -14.52 34.84 -4.12
N LEU A 120 -14.06 35.68 -3.20
CA LEU A 120 -13.68 37.04 -3.53
C LEU A 120 -12.15 37.15 -3.55
N PHE A 121 -11.60 37.62 -4.66
CA PHE A 121 -10.17 37.92 -4.74
C PHE A 121 -9.83 39.08 -3.82
N SER A 122 -8.73 38.98 -3.10
CA SER A 122 -8.21 40.00 -2.20
C SER A 122 -6.87 40.52 -2.69
N ASP A 123 -6.52 41.71 -2.29
CA ASP A 123 -5.20 42.30 -2.53
C ASP A 123 -4.27 42.14 -1.30
N LYS A 124 -4.72 41.42 -0.26
CA LYS A 124 -3.99 41.31 0.99
C LYS A 124 -3.57 39.86 1.29
N LEU A 125 -2.28 39.62 1.45
CA LEU A 125 -1.72 38.33 1.85
C LEU A 125 -2.36 37.77 3.13
N GLN A 126 -2.69 38.65 4.08
CA GLN A 126 -3.29 38.25 5.37
C GLN A 126 -4.61 37.48 5.20
N ASP A 127 -5.42 37.85 4.20
CA ASP A 127 -6.70 37.18 3.94
C ASP A 127 -6.47 35.73 3.45
N ASP A 128 -5.46 35.52 2.59
CA ASP A 128 -5.09 34.18 2.13
C ASP A 128 -4.54 33.32 3.28
N LEU A 129 -3.68 33.87 4.13
CA LEU A 129 -3.13 33.11 5.26
C LEU A 129 -4.21 32.76 6.31
N LYS A 130 -5.20 33.64 6.52
CA LYS A 130 -6.27 33.47 7.50
C LYS A 130 -7.21 32.32 7.18
N ARG A 131 -7.45 31.98 5.90
CA ARG A 131 -8.34 30.89 5.48
C ARG A 131 -7.69 29.51 5.56
N ARG A 132 -6.37 29.41 5.80
CA ARG A 132 -5.63 28.16 5.84
C ARG A 132 -6.00 27.31 7.06
N ASP A 133 -5.66 26.03 6.99
CA ASP A 133 -6.05 25.03 8.00
C ASP A 133 -5.28 25.17 9.31
N PHE A 134 -3.93 25.17 9.26
CA PHE A 134 -3.07 25.14 10.43
C PHE A 134 -2.01 26.24 10.39
N THR A 135 -1.62 26.73 11.58
CA THR A 135 -0.63 27.81 11.73
C THR A 135 0.68 27.51 11.02
N ILE A 136 1.15 26.26 11.10
CA ILE A 136 2.38 25.81 10.44
C ILE A 136 2.31 25.79 8.90
N ASN A 137 1.11 25.84 8.34
CA ASN A 137 0.86 25.95 6.89
C ASN A 137 0.39 27.36 6.49
N ALA A 138 0.27 28.28 7.45
CA ALA A 138 -0.18 29.64 7.25
C ALA A 138 0.97 30.66 7.38
N MET A 139 2.14 30.27 6.89
CA MET A 139 3.33 31.10 6.77
C MET A 139 3.63 31.35 5.30
N ALA A 140 4.14 32.53 4.99
CA ALA A 140 4.54 32.91 3.65
C ALA A 140 6.02 33.32 3.61
N TYR A 141 6.72 32.95 2.51
CA TYR A 141 8.13 33.26 2.32
C TYR A 141 8.29 34.09 1.03
N ARG A 142 9.02 35.19 1.12
CA ARG A 142 9.40 36.04 -0.02
C ARG A 142 10.74 36.73 0.25
N ASN A 143 11.65 36.71 -0.71
CA ASN A 143 12.89 37.50 -0.70
C ASN A 143 13.66 37.43 0.64
N GLY A 144 13.83 36.23 1.18
CA GLY A 144 14.56 36.05 2.44
C GLY A 144 13.76 36.38 3.70
N GLN A 145 12.48 36.68 3.60
CA GLN A 145 11.64 37.04 4.76
C GLN A 145 10.47 36.06 4.92
N ILE A 146 10.19 35.71 6.17
CA ILE A 146 9.03 34.89 6.52
C ILE A 146 7.99 35.79 7.15
N THR A 147 6.79 35.76 6.59
CA THR A 147 5.61 36.37 7.17
C THR A 147 4.86 35.31 7.95
N ASP A 148 4.86 35.42 9.27
CA ASP A 148 4.18 34.51 10.21
C ASP A 148 3.24 35.33 11.12
N ILE A 149 1.96 35.35 10.76
CA ILE A 149 0.94 36.15 11.49
C ILE A 149 0.33 35.31 12.63
N PHE A 150 0.34 33.98 12.50
CA PHE A 150 -0.39 33.08 13.39
C PHE A 150 0.51 32.27 14.35
N GLY A 151 1.83 32.52 14.34
CA GLY A 151 2.79 31.87 15.23
C GLY A 151 3.20 30.47 14.80
N GLY A 152 3.17 30.19 13.50
CA GLY A 152 3.54 28.89 12.92
C GLY A 152 4.98 28.50 13.20
N LEU A 153 5.94 29.46 13.21
CA LEU A 153 7.35 29.22 13.59
C LEU A 153 7.48 28.68 15.01
N LYS A 154 6.70 29.26 15.95
CA LYS A 154 6.68 28.79 17.34
C LYS A 154 6.09 27.39 17.41
N ASP A 155 4.98 27.15 16.72
CA ASP A 155 4.27 25.88 16.74
C ASP A 155 5.14 24.75 16.11
N ILE A 156 5.93 25.04 15.08
CA ILE A 156 6.94 24.11 14.54
C ILE A 156 8.00 23.76 15.61
N LYS A 157 8.54 24.77 16.29
CA LYS A 157 9.55 24.57 17.35
C LYS A 157 9.02 23.73 18.50
N ASP A 158 7.77 24.00 18.92
CA ASP A 158 7.11 23.33 20.01
C ASP A 158 6.51 21.96 19.59
N LYS A 159 6.59 21.61 18.29
CA LYS A 159 5.99 20.41 17.67
C LYS A 159 4.49 20.29 17.94
N ILE A 160 3.78 21.39 17.78
CA ILE A 160 2.34 21.49 17.99
C ILE A 160 1.64 21.77 16.66
N LEU A 161 0.56 21.05 16.39
CA LEU A 161 -0.35 21.33 15.30
C LEU A 161 -1.57 22.08 15.83
N LYS A 162 -1.71 23.34 15.41
CA LYS A 162 -2.77 24.26 15.86
C LYS A 162 -3.54 24.79 14.66
N ALA A 163 -4.88 24.84 14.77
CA ALA A 163 -5.72 25.46 13.74
C ALA A 163 -5.52 26.97 13.71
N VAL A 164 -5.66 27.56 12.52
CA VAL A 164 -5.62 29.04 12.35
C VAL A 164 -6.90 29.65 12.93
N GLY A 165 -6.77 30.64 13.80
CA GLY A 165 -7.91 31.32 14.44
C GLY A 165 -8.70 30.39 15.36
N GLU A 166 -10.03 30.45 15.27
CA GLU A 166 -10.93 29.63 16.10
C GLU A 166 -11.09 28.23 15.50
N PRO A 167 -10.68 27.14 16.19
CA PRO A 167 -10.74 25.78 15.66
C PRO A 167 -12.15 25.34 15.26
N ASP A 168 -13.18 25.74 16.02
CA ASP A 168 -14.58 25.39 15.73
C ASP A 168 -15.01 25.92 14.36
N ASP A 169 -14.62 27.14 14.02
CA ASP A 169 -14.94 27.75 12.74
C ASP A 169 -14.20 27.04 11.61
N ARG A 170 -12.90 26.78 11.78
CA ARG A 170 -12.08 26.08 10.80
C ARG A 170 -12.60 24.68 10.45
N PHE A 171 -13.05 23.91 11.43
CA PHE A 171 -13.58 22.57 11.21
C PHE A 171 -15.02 22.55 10.71
N ARG A 172 -15.78 23.63 10.91
CA ARG A 172 -17.11 23.80 10.31
C ARG A 172 -17.06 24.26 8.85
N GLU A 173 -16.03 25.00 8.46
CA GLU A 173 -15.81 25.39 7.07
C GLU A 173 -15.50 24.16 6.20
N ASP A 174 -14.50 23.38 6.56
CA ASP A 174 -14.18 22.10 5.91
C ASP A 174 -13.87 21.04 6.98
N ALA A 175 -14.83 20.14 7.18
CA ALA A 175 -14.69 19.08 8.16
C ALA A 175 -13.55 18.08 7.84
N LEU A 176 -13.07 18.03 6.57
CA LEU A 176 -11.90 17.23 6.21
C LEU A 176 -10.63 17.71 6.93
N ARG A 177 -10.57 18.97 7.33
CA ARG A 177 -9.45 19.51 8.12
C ARG A 177 -9.21 18.72 9.42
N MET A 178 -10.23 18.06 9.98
CA MET A 178 -10.07 17.18 11.13
C MET A 178 -9.25 15.92 10.79
N LEU A 179 -9.47 15.30 9.62
CA LEU A 179 -8.63 14.18 9.15
C LEU A 179 -7.23 14.67 8.78
N ARG A 180 -7.13 15.83 8.15
CA ARG A 180 -5.85 16.49 7.85
C ARG A 180 -5.04 16.75 9.11
N ALA A 181 -5.69 17.13 10.23
CA ALA A 181 -5.02 17.31 11.52
C ALA A 181 -4.35 16.02 11.98
N VAL A 182 -5.07 14.88 11.93
CA VAL A 182 -4.52 13.58 12.29
C VAL A 182 -3.34 13.23 11.35
N ARG A 183 -3.53 13.37 10.05
CA ARG A 183 -2.49 13.04 9.07
C ARG A 183 -1.22 13.88 9.24
N ILE A 184 -1.37 15.21 9.33
CA ILE A 184 -0.23 16.12 9.43
C ILE A 184 0.50 15.92 10.75
N ALA A 185 -0.23 15.81 11.87
CA ALA A 185 0.36 15.52 13.17
C ALA A 185 1.18 14.21 13.14
N LEU A 186 0.62 13.17 12.53
CA LEU A 186 1.28 11.87 12.37
C LEU A 186 2.56 11.96 11.50
N GLN A 187 2.47 12.62 10.34
CA GLN A 187 3.59 12.75 9.40
C GLN A 187 4.75 13.60 9.94
N LEU A 188 4.43 14.58 10.78
CA LEU A 188 5.42 15.48 11.37
C LEU A 188 5.92 15.01 12.74
N GLY A 189 5.22 14.06 13.38
CA GLY A 189 5.47 13.67 14.76
C GLY A 189 5.06 14.77 15.77
N PHE A 190 4.02 15.54 15.44
CA PHE A 190 3.51 16.66 16.25
C PHE A 190 2.31 16.24 17.09
N SER A 191 2.10 16.93 18.22
CA SER A 191 0.89 16.82 19.00
C SER A 191 -0.15 17.83 18.50
N VAL A 192 -1.43 17.43 18.43
CA VAL A 192 -2.53 18.38 18.15
C VAL A 192 -2.77 19.23 19.39
N SER A 193 -2.91 20.55 19.25
CA SER A 193 -3.15 21.44 20.38
C SER A 193 -4.43 21.06 21.14
N TYR A 194 -4.50 21.42 22.42
CA TYR A 194 -5.65 21.09 23.26
C TYR A 194 -6.96 21.65 22.68
N GLU A 195 -6.96 22.91 22.26
CA GLU A 195 -8.12 23.60 21.69
C GLU A 195 -8.56 22.93 20.39
N SER A 196 -7.62 22.63 19.50
CA SER A 196 -7.91 21.93 18.24
C SER A 196 -8.44 20.52 18.50
N SER A 197 -7.86 19.78 19.45
CA SER A 197 -8.31 18.43 19.83
C SER A 197 -9.73 18.43 20.38
N LYS A 198 -10.04 19.37 21.27
CA LYS A 198 -11.38 19.54 21.86
C LYS A 198 -12.42 19.87 20.77
N SER A 199 -12.04 20.74 19.84
CA SER A 199 -12.92 21.13 18.74
C SER A 199 -13.13 19.98 17.74
N ILE A 200 -12.09 19.17 17.42
CA ILE A 200 -12.24 17.98 16.58
C ILE A 200 -13.26 17.02 17.21
N LEU A 201 -13.10 16.71 18.50
CA LEU A 201 -14.02 15.80 19.21
C LEU A 201 -15.47 16.31 19.20
N LYS A 202 -15.67 17.62 19.40
CA LYS A 202 -16.98 18.27 19.35
C LYS A 202 -17.63 18.21 17.98
N ASN A 203 -16.86 18.38 16.91
CA ASN A 203 -17.33 18.50 15.54
C ASN A 203 -17.17 17.19 14.73
N ALA A 204 -16.74 16.08 15.34
CA ALA A 204 -16.42 14.82 14.64
C ALA A 204 -17.54 14.30 13.74
N ASP A 205 -18.80 14.53 14.09
CA ASP A 205 -19.96 14.08 13.30
C ASP A 205 -20.10 14.82 11.96
N LEU A 206 -19.47 16.00 11.80
CA LEU A 206 -19.49 16.74 10.54
C LEU A 206 -18.75 16.01 9.43
N ILE A 207 -17.85 15.07 9.78
CA ILE A 207 -17.13 14.27 8.77
C ILE A 207 -18.07 13.48 7.85
N LYS A 208 -19.28 13.14 8.31
CA LYS A 208 -20.33 12.47 7.52
C LYS A 208 -20.82 13.30 6.33
N LYS A 209 -20.55 14.61 6.34
CA LYS A 209 -20.94 15.53 5.26
C LYS A 209 -19.88 15.61 4.15
N ILE A 210 -18.69 15.06 4.39
CA ILE A 210 -17.60 15.03 3.42
C ILE A 210 -17.76 13.84 2.47
N SER A 211 -17.42 14.07 1.20
CA SER A 211 -17.49 13.00 0.20
C SER A 211 -16.58 11.82 0.58
N PRO A 212 -17.04 10.57 0.36
CA PRO A 212 -16.27 9.38 0.71
C PRO A 212 -14.89 9.33 0.04
N GLU A 213 -14.75 9.87 -1.17
CA GLU A 213 -13.51 9.92 -1.92
C GLU A 213 -12.45 10.78 -1.19
N ARG A 214 -12.84 11.96 -0.69
CA ARG A 214 -11.93 12.84 0.07
C ARG A 214 -11.52 12.19 1.40
N ILE A 215 -12.47 11.52 2.08
CA ILE A 215 -12.17 10.76 3.31
C ILE A 215 -11.19 9.64 3.00
N ARG A 216 -11.43 8.87 1.93
CA ARG A 216 -10.53 7.80 1.47
C ARG A 216 -9.12 8.33 1.25
N ASP A 217 -8.96 9.42 0.54
CA ASP A 217 -7.64 9.94 0.16
C ASP A 217 -6.83 10.39 1.38
N GLU A 218 -7.46 11.00 2.38
CA GLU A 218 -6.79 11.31 3.65
C GLU A 218 -6.53 10.04 4.48
N PHE A 219 -7.47 9.08 4.48
CA PHE A 219 -7.31 7.80 5.16
C PHE A 219 -6.15 6.98 4.57
N ILE A 220 -6.01 6.93 3.24
CA ILE A 220 -4.87 6.28 2.58
C ILE A 220 -3.56 6.92 3.03
N LYS A 221 -3.47 8.24 3.10
CA LYS A 221 -2.25 8.94 3.56
C LYS A 221 -1.90 8.62 5.01
N ILE A 222 -2.91 8.36 5.86
CA ILE A 222 -2.71 7.91 7.24
C ILE A 222 -2.20 6.46 7.24
N ILE A 223 -2.83 5.55 6.50
CA ILE A 223 -2.44 4.13 6.40
C ILE A 223 -1.03 3.96 5.82
N MET A 224 -0.65 4.81 4.86
CA MET A 224 0.67 4.76 4.21
C MET A 224 1.76 5.51 4.99
N SER A 225 1.46 6.09 6.15
CA SER A 225 2.48 6.71 7.01
C SER A 225 3.40 5.67 7.67
N GLU A 226 4.45 6.14 8.31
CA GLU A 226 5.38 5.29 9.09
C GLU A 226 4.71 4.68 10.33
N ASN A 227 3.77 5.39 10.96
CA ASN A 227 3.11 4.99 12.20
C ASN A 227 1.59 4.92 12.07
N PRO A 228 1.03 4.11 11.15
CA PRO A 228 -0.40 4.12 10.86
C PRO A 228 -1.25 3.65 12.05
N SER A 229 -0.73 2.79 12.92
CA SER A 229 -1.42 2.35 14.13
C SER A 229 -1.72 3.53 15.06
N VAL A 230 -0.78 4.45 15.23
CA VAL A 230 -0.97 5.69 15.99
C VAL A 230 -2.04 6.56 15.33
N GLY A 231 -2.05 6.65 14.01
CA GLY A 231 -3.08 7.37 13.24
C GLY A 231 -4.48 6.83 13.50
N ILE A 232 -4.67 5.51 13.48
CA ILE A 232 -5.97 4.88 13.78
C ILE A 232 -6.39 5.14 15.24
N VAL A 233 -5.46 5.08 16.20
CA VAL A 233 -5.73 5.42 17.61
C VAL A 233 -6.13 6.89 17.74
N MET A 234 -5.49 7.81 17.02
CA MET A 234 -5.88 9.23 17.02
C MET A 234 -7.28 9.42 16.45
N LEU A 235 -7.62 8.78 15.34
CA LEU A 235 -8.97 8.81 14.75
C LEU A 235 -10.02 8.32 15.75
N GLN A 236 -9.72 7.27 16.49
CA GLN A 236 -10.61 6.73 17.52
C GLN A 236 -10.78 7.73 18.68
N LYS A 237 -9.68 8.25 19.24
CA LYS A 237 -9.71 9.20 20.36
C LYS A 237 -10.44 10.49 20.03
N PHE A 238 -10.34 10.96 18.79
CA PHE A 238 -11.05 12.15 18.31
C PHE A 238 -12.49 11.88 17.89
N GLY A 239 -12.98 10.63 18.01
CA GLY A 239 -14.34 10.26 17.63
C GLY A 239 -14.61 10.31 16.13
N LEU A 240 -13.56 10.37 15.30
CA LEU A 240 -13.67 10.35 13.85
C LEU A 240 -13.88 8.92 13.33
N LEU A 241 -13.19 7.93 13.93
CA LEU A 241 -13.22 6.54 13.46
C LEU A 241 -14.63 5.95 13.48
N LYS A 242 -15.42 6.21 14.54
CA LYS A 242 -16.82 5.75 14.66
C LYS A 242 -17.73 6.25 13.53
N ASN A 243 -17.37 7.35 12.88
CA ASN A 243 -18.13 7.95 11.78
C ASN A 243 -17.64 7.47 10.40
N ILE A 244 -16.42 6.91 10.32
CA ILE A 244 -15.79 6.46 9.06
C ILE A 244 -15.82 4.93 8.97
N ILE A 245 -15.29 4.23 9.99
CA ILE A 245 -15.19 2.76 10.06
C ILE A 245 -15.56 2.30 11.49
N PRO A 246 -16.84 2.42 11.89
CA PRO A 246 -17.28 2.00 13.24
C PRO A 246 -17.01 0.52 13.50
N GLU A 247 -16.96 -0.30 12.45
CA GLU A 247 -16.74 -1.74 12.55
C GLU A 247 -15.38 -2.09 13.19
N LEU A 248 -14.37 -1.24 13.06
CA LEU A 248 -13.07 -1.45 13.72
C LEU A 248 -13.18 -1.32 15.25
N GLU A 249 -14.00 -0.41 15.74
CA GLU A 249 -14.17 -0.18 17.19
C GLU A 249 -14.88 -1.34 17.88
N GLU A 250 -15.62 -2.19 17.15
CA GLU A 250 -16.21 -3.43 17.68
C GLU A 250 -15.13 -4.40 18.23
N GLY A 251 -13.87 -4.25 17.78
CA GLY A 251 -12.73 -5.02 18.27
C GLY A 251 -12.20 -4.62 19.65
N ILE A 252 -12.55 -3.43 20.14
CA ILE A 252 -12.06 -2.90 21.42
C ILE A 252 -12.60 -3.77 22.57
N GLY A 253 -11.69 -4.31 23.39
CA GLY A 253 -12.05 -5.21 24.49
C GLY A 253 -12.60 -6.58 24.04
N CYS A 254 -12.60 -6.91 22.75
CA CYS A 254 -12.96 -8.22 22.25
C CYS A 254 -11.82 -9.21 22.51
N GLU A 255 -11.85 -9.84 23.71
CA GLU A 255 -10.85 -10.83 24.11
C GLU A 255 -10.78 -11.99 23.11
N GLN A 256 -9.57 -12.40 22.80
CA GLN A 256 -9.28 -13.57 22.00
C GLN A 256 -8.91 -14.77 22.89
N SER A 257 -8.79 -15.94 22.30
CA SER A 257 -8.43 -17.18 22.99
C SER A 257 -7.20 -17.84 22.38
N GLY A 258 -6.61 -18.78 23.11
CA GLY A 258 -5.50 -19.60 22.61
C GLY A 258 -4.16 -18.87 22.64
N GLN A 259 -3.56 -18.66 21.48
CA GLN A 259 -2.21 -18.10 21.36
C GLN A 259 -2.16 -16.56 21.31
N HIS A 260 -3.30 -15.89 21.15
CA HIS A 260 -3.35 -14.43 21.09
C HIS A 260 -3.18 -13.80 22.47
N ILE A 261 -2.36 -12.75 22.54
CA ILE A 261 -2.09 -11.99 23.79
C ILE A 261 -2.84 -10.66 23.85
N TYR A 262 -3.39 -10.20 22.73
CA TYR A 262 -4.11 -8.95 22.59
C TYR A 262 -5.59 -9.19 22.33
N ASP A 263 -6.45 -8.21 22.62
CA ASP A 263 -7.80 -8.14 22.06
C ASP A 263 -7.76 -7.95 20.55
N VAL A 264 -8.92 -8.03 19.88
CA VAL A 264 -8.98 -7.91 18.41
C VAL A 264 -8.48 -6.54 17.94
N TRP A 265 -8.84 -5.47 18.64
CA TRP A 265 -8.43 -4.11 18.30
C TRP A 265 -6.91 -3.95 18.28
N ASN A 266 -6.26 -4.25 19.42
CA ASN A 266 -4.80 -4.13 19.52
C ASN A 266 -4.09 -5.07 18.55
N HIS A 267 -4.61 -6.28 18.33
CA HIS A 267 -4.06 -7.20 17.35
C HIS A 267 -4.05 -6.60 15.93
N LEU A 268 -5.17 -6.02 15.49
CA LEU A 268 -5.26 -5.37 14.18
C LEU A 268 -4.32 -4.17 14.05
N LEU A 269 -4.16 -3.38 15.11
CA LEU A 269 -3.22 -2.25 15.13
C LEU A 269 -1.76 -2.70 15.00
N TYR A 270 -1.37 -3.75 15.73
CA TYR A 270 -0.01 -4.30 15.61
C TYR A 270 0.23 -4.95 14.26
N ALA A 271 -0.77 -5.63 13.70
CA ALA A 271 -0.69 -6.19 12.35
C ALA A 271 -0.49 -5.09 11.28
N LEU A 272 -1.24 -4.00 11.39
CA LEU A 272 -1.08 -2.81 10.54
C LEU A 272 0.31 -2.20 10.70
N GLN A 273 0.78 -1.98 11.93
CA GLN A 273 2.11 -1.40 12.16
C GLN A 273 3.20 -2.29 11.58
N HIS A 274 3.13 -3.59 11.80
CA HIS A 274 4.10 -4.54 11.22
C HIS A 274 4.17 -4.45 9.69
N SER A 275 3.03 -4.29 9.02
CA SER A 275 3.01 -4.11 7.57
C SER A 275 3.65 -2.79 7.13
N ALA A 276 3.56 -1.74 7.95
CA ALA A 276 4.22 -0.46 7.71
C ALA A 276 5.73 -0.55 7.95
N ASP A 277 6.18 -1.22 9.02
CA ASP A 277 7.59 -1.45 9.34
C ASP A 277 8.32 -2.25 8.23
N LYS A 278 7.56 -3.02 7.43
CA LYS A 278 8.05 -3.76 6.26
C LYS A 278 7.91 -2.98 4.95
N ASP A 279 7.41 -1.77 5.00
CA ASP A 279 7.11 -0.93 3.83
C ASP A 279 6.27 -1.64 2.76
N TRP A 280 5.30 -2.43 3.18
CA TRP A 280 4.40 -3.12 2.26
C TRP A 280 3.34 -2.17 1.68
N PRO A 281 2.84 -2.48 0.46
CA PRO A 281 1.87 -1.64 -0.22
C PRO A 281 0.52 -1.57 0.47
N LEU A 282 -0.31 -0.62 0.03
CA LEU A 282 -1.59 -0.25 0.63
C LEU A 282 -2.52 -1.47 0.83
N GLU A 283 -2.61 -2.35 -0.16
CA GLU A 283 -3.53 -3.49 -0.12
C GLU A 283 -3.18 -4.47 0.99
N ILE A 284 -1.88 -4.65 1.27
CA ILE A 284 -1.41 -5.50 2.37
C ILE A 284 -1.67 -4.81 3.70
N ARG A 285 -1.43 -3.48 3.82
CA ARG A 285 -1.71 -2.72 5.04
C ARG A 285 -3.20 -2.74 5.38
N LEU A 286 -4.07 -2.57 4.38
CA LEU A 286 -5.52 -2.65 4.58
C LEU A 286 -5.98 -4.08 4.89
N ALA A 287 -5.41 -5.09 4.21
CA ALA A 287 -5.71 -6.47 4.53
C ALA A 287 -5.27 -6.83 5.96
N ALA A 288 -4.10 -6.36 6.42
CA ALA A 288 -3.64 -6.53 7.79
C ALA A 288 -4.56 -5.84 8.80
N LEU A 289 -5.05 -4.62 8.50
CA LEU A 289 -5.99 -3.90 9.37
C LEU A 289 -7.36 -4.58 9.47
N PHE A 290 -7.79 -5.29 8.43
CA PHE A 290 -9.15 -5.85 8.36
C PHE A 290 -9.22 -7.38 8.46
N HIS A 291 -8.10 -8.13 8.51
CA HIS A 291 -8.15 -9.60 8.40
C HIS A 291 -9.04 -10.24 9.49
N ASP A 292 -9.02 -9.70 10.68
CA ASP A 292 -9.74 -10.21 11.85
C ASP A 292 -10.97 -9.36 12.26
N ILE A 293 -11.38 -8.39 11.44
CA ILE A 293 -12.52 -7.49 11.72
C ILE A 293 -13.85 -8.24 11.91
N GLY A 294 -13.95 -9.47 11.41
CA GLY A 294 -15.11 -10.35 11.58
C GLY A 294 -15.17 -11.07 12.94
N LYS A 295 -14.10 -11.06 13.74
CA LYS A 295 -14.04 -11.77 15.02
C LYS A 295 -15.12 -11.33 16.03
N PRO A 296 -15.38 -10.04 16.27
CA PRO A 296 -16.43 -9.63 17.20
C PRO A 296 -17.80 -10.24 16.87
N LYS A 297 -18.19 -10.27 15.59
CA LYS A 297 -19.47 -10.82 15.13
C LYS A 297 -19.52 -12.35 15.10
N SER A 298 -18.40 -13.02 15.02
CA SER A 298 -18.32 -14.49 15.03
C SER A 298 -18.04 -15.09 16.42
N ARG A 299 -17.80 -14.25 17.43
CA ARG A 299 -17.46 -14.69 18.79
C ARG A 299 -18.54 -15.53 19.43
N ARG A 300 -18.18 -16.73 19.88
CA ARG A 300 -19.05 -17.63 20.64
C ARG A 300 -18.29 -18.18 21.84
N ALA A 301 -18.99 -18.45 22.93
CA ALA A 301 -18.41 -19.19 24.06
C ALA A 301 -17.92 -20.57 23.57
N ALA A 302 -16.73 -20.94 23.95
CA ALA A 302 -16.24 -22.28 23.64
C ALA A 302 -17.09 -23.31 24.40
N PRO A 303 -17.42 -24.48 23.78
CA PRO A 303 -18.13 -25.55 24.47
C PRO A 303 -17.38 -25.94 25.74
N GLN A 304 -18.03 -25.85 26.89
CA GLN A 304 -17.54 -26.38 28.16
C GLN A 304 -17.94 -27.86 28.24
N GLY A 305 -17.02 -28.76 27.93
CA GLY A 305 -17.27 -30.16 28.07
C GLY A 305 -15.98 -30.98 27.89
N PRO A 306 -15.87 -32.15 28.50
CA PRO A 306 -14.76 -33.04 28.24
C PRO A 306 -14.80 -33.45 26.76
N ALA A 307 -13.72 -33.17 26.04
CA ALA A 307 -13.54 -33.75 24.71
C ALA A 307 -13.54 -35.28 24.88
N LEU A 308 -14.48 -35.93 24.20
CA LEU A 308 -14.61 -37.39 24.20
C LEU A 308 -13.23 -38.06 24.07
N GLY A 309 -12.78 -38.70 25.16
CA GLY A 309 -11.83 -39.81 25.15
C GLY A 309 -10.35 -39.54 24.93
N ILE A 310 -9.88 -38.29 24.86
CA ILE A 310 -8.44 -38.02 24.76
C ILE A 310 -7.98 -37.33 26.06
N GLN A 311 -7.24 -38.03 26.89
CA GLN A 311 -6.48 -37.44 28.00
C GLN A 311 -5.50 -36.42 27.41
N LYS A 312 -5.83 -35.15 27.52
CA LYS A 312 -4.89 -34.07 27.18
C LYS A 312 -3.96 -33.86 28.38
N ASP A 313 -2.66 -33.89 28.10
CA ASP A 313 -1.60 -33.49 29.00
C ASP A 313 -1.95 -32.15 29.68
N PRO A 314 -2.01 -32.05 31.02
CA PRO A 314 -2.35 -30.81 31.73
C PRO A 314 -1.48 -29.62 31.35
N ALA A 315 -0.26 -29.81 30.85
CA ALA A 315 0.63 -28.77 30.36
C ALA A 315 0.13 -28.09 29.08
N PHE A 316 -0.87 -28.66 28.37
CA PHE A 316 -1.42 -28.12 27.12
C PHE A 316 -2.89 -27.66 27.21
N SER A 317 -3.48 -27.63 28.40
CA SER A 317 -4.88 -27.21 28.60
C SER A 317 -5.01 -25.70 28.68
N CYS A 318 -4.67 -24.95 27.61
CA CYS A 318 -5.20 -23.60 27.44
C CYS A 318 -6.68 -23.72 27.06
N GLN A 319 -7.59 -23.66 28.06
CA GLN A 319 -9.03 -23.69 27.80
C GLN A 319 -9.36 -22.51 26.90
N LYS A 320 -9.82 -22.81 25.67
CA LYS A 320 -10.33 -21.76 24.77
C LYS A 320 -11.59 -21.19 25.39
N LYS A 321 -11.55 -19.93 25.83
CA LYS A 321 -12.70 -19.22 26.36
C LYS A 321 -13.72 -18.89 25.28
N TYR A 322 -13.24 -18.61 24.06
CA TYR A 322 -14.03 -18.22 22.91
C TYR A 322 -13.57 -18.92 21.63
N THR A 323 -14.50 -19.04 20.67
CA THR A 323 -14.25 -19.48 19.29
C THR A 323 -14.72 -18.42 18.30
N PHE A 324 -14.10 -18.40 17.12
CA PHE A 324 -14.32 -17.37 16.07
C PHE A 324 -14.48 -18.04 14.69
N TYR A 325 -15.24 -19.13 14.60
CA TYR A 325 -15.41 -19.87 13.35
C TYR A 325 -16.07 -18.99 12.29
N GLY A 326 -15.49 -18.97 11.07
CA GLY A 326 -16.00 -18.22 9.92
C GLY A 326 -15.77 -16.70 9.99
N HIS A 327 -14.89 -16.22 10.91
CA HIS A 327 -14.57 -14.79 10.98
C HIS A 327 -13.96 -14.27 9.68
N GLU A 328 -13.20 -15.09 8.95
CA GLU A 328 -12.63 -14.75 7.66
C GLU A 328 -13.73 -14.49 6.60
N VAL A 329 -14.84 -15.24 6.66
CA VAL A 329 -15.99 -15.05 5.76
C VAL A 329 -16.79 -13.80 6.13
N ILE A 330 -16.99 -13.56 7.40
CA ILE A 330 -17.65 -12.35 7.90
C ILE A 330 -16.75 -11.14 7.64
N GLY A 331 -15.46 -11.26 7.94
CA GLY A 331 -14.46 -10.21 7.81
C GLY A 331 -14.33 -9.69 6.39
N TYR A 332 -14.18 -10.57 5.38
CA TYR A 332 -14.06 -10.10 4.00
C TYR A 332 -15.31 -9.37 3.53
N ARG A 333 -16.52 -9.82 3.95
CA ARG A 333 -17.79 -9.14 3.59
C ARG A 333 -17.89 -7.77 4.27
N MET A 334 -17.41 -7.64 5.51
CA MET A 334 -17.34 -6.36 6.22
C MET A 334 -16.35 -5.42 5.53
N ALA A 335 -15.13 -5.89 5.26
CA ALA A 335 -14.10 -5.13 4.57
C ALA A 335 -14.56 -4.63 3.19
N LYS A 336 -15.22 -5.50 2.40
CA LYS A 336 -15.84 -5.10 1.13
C LYS A 336 -16.77 -3.90 1.29
N LYS A 337 -17.74 -3.99 2.20
CA LYS A 337 -18.72 -2.92 2.43
C LYS A 337 -18.05 -1.61 2.87
N ILE A 338 -16.99 -1.70 3.71
CA ILE A 338 -16.20 -0.55 4.15
C ILE A 338 -15.50 0.10 2.95
N LEU A 339 -14.80 -0.70 2.14
CA LEU A 339 -14.04 -0.21 0.99
C LEU A 339 -14.97 0.33 -0.11
N GLU A 340 -16.12 -0.29 -0.37
CA GLU A 340 -17.16 0.22 -1.28
C GLU A 340 -17.73 1.55 -0.79
N ARG A 341 -18.03 1.67 0.52
CA ARG A 341 -18.48 2.92 1.17
C ARG A 341 -17.45 4.03 1.02
N LEU A 342 -16.17 3.72 1.14
CA LEU A 342 -15.06 4.65 0.96
C LEU A 342 -14.65 4.84 -0.50
N LYS A 343 -15.35 4.23 -1.47
CA LYS A 343 -15.09 4.40 -2.90
C LYS A 343 -13.68 3.99 -3.35
N PHE A 344 -13.15 2.90 -2.79
CA PHE A 344 -11.96 2.26 -3.35
C PHE A 344 -12.25 1.67 -4.73
N SER A 345 -11.22 1.48 -5.54
CA SER A 345 -11.37 0.87 -6.85
C SER A 345 -11.76 -0.62 -6.75
N LYS A 346 -12.48 -1.13 -7.74
CA LYS A 346 -12.89 -2.54 -7.79
C LYS A 346 -11.69 -3.49 -7.68
N LYS A 347 -10.57 -3.15 -8.32
CA LYS A 347 -9.34 -3.94 -8.30
C LYS A 347 -8.74 -4.06 -6.89
N GLU A 348 -8.66 -2.94 -6.16
CA GLU A 348 -8.19 -2.92 -4.77
C GLU A 348 -9.10 -3.74 -3.86
N ILE A 349 -10.42 -3.56 -4.00
CA ILE A 349 -11.42 -4.29 -3.22
C ILE A 349 -11.28 -5.79 -3.43
N GLU A 350 -11.24 -6.26 -4.68
CA GLU A 350 -11.11 -7.68 -5.03
C GLU A 350 -9.84 -8.32 -4.46
N LEU A 351 -8.71 -7.60 -4.50
CA LEU A 351 -7.45 -8.09 -3.94
C LEU A 351 -7.53 -8.19 -2.42
N ILE A 352 -7.97 -7.12 -1.74
CA ILE A 352 -8.07 -7.08 -0.28
C ILE A 352 -9.06 -8.15 0.23
N GLU A 353 -10.23 -8.29 -0.40
CA GLU A 353 -11.20 -9.35 -0.10
C GLU A 353 -10.57 -10.74 -0.20
N LYS A 354 -9.84 -10.99 -1.29
CA LYS A 354 -9.17 -12.26 -1.54
C LYS A 354 -8.13 -12.58 -0.47
N LEU A 355 -7.34 -11.59 -0.05
CA LEU A 355 -6.34 -11.74 1.00
C LEU A 355 -7.01 -12.03 2.35
N ILE A 356 -8.04 -11.25 2.74
CA ILE A 356 -8.76 -11.44 4.01
C ILE A 356 -9.46 -12.80 4.04
N ARG A 357 -10.16 -13.19 2.98
CA ARG A 357 -10.89 -14.46 2.92
C ARG A 357 -9.99 -15.68 3.08
N ASN A 358 -8.74 -15.59 2.59
CA ASN A 358 -7.83 -16.72 2.54
C ASN A 358 -6.69 -16.64 3.56
N HIS A 359 -6.66 -15.65 4.48
CA HIS A 359 -5.58 -15.54 5.48
C HIS A 359 -5.53 -16.73 6.45
N MET A 360 -6.68 -17.37 6.70
CA MET A 360 -6.77 -18.60 7.51
C MET A 360 -6.53 -19.83 6.65
N PHE A 361 -5.30 -20.28 6.58
CA PHE A 361 -4.95 -21.53 5.92
C PHE A 361 -4.04 -22.37 6.82
N PHE A 362 -4.08 -23.68 6.60
CA PHE A 362 -3.26 -24.61 7.35
C PHE A 362 -1.81 -24.51 6.87
N SER A 363 -0.89 -24.23 7.80
CA SER A 363 0.53 -23.97 7.51
C SER A 363 1.48 -24.93 8.25
N ASP A 364 0.98 -26.04 8.79
CA ASP A 364 1.86 -27.05 9.38
C ASP A 364 2.54 -27.84 8.27
N THR A 365 3.83 -27.54 8.06
CA THR A 365 4.64 -28.07 6.97
C THR A 365 4.98 -29.57 7.11
N GLU A 366 4.65 -30.20 8.22
CA GLU A 366 4.78 -31.65 8.39
C GLU A 366 3.52 -32.40 7.91
N LEU A 367 2.38 -31.69 7.86
CA LEU A 367 1.09 -32.27 7.52
C LEU A 367 0.52 -31.77 6.19
N ILE A 368 0.99 -30.61 5.69
CA ILE A 368 0.51 -30.03 4.43
C ILE A 368 1.21 -30.67 3.22
N THR A 369 0.45 -30.95 2.20
CA THR A 369 0.98 -31.47 0.91
C THR A 369 1.16 -30.35 -0.11
N LEU A 370 2.05 -30.53 -1.08
CA LEU A 370 2.21 -29.63 -2.25
C LEU A 370 0.89 -29.42 -2.99
N SER A 371 0.05 -30.46 -3.08
CA SER A 371 -1.28 -30.35 -3.69
C SER A 371 -2.18 -29.37 -2.92
N ALA A 372 -2.09 -29.29 -1.60
CA ALA A 372 -2.81 -28.31 -0.80
C ALA A 372 -2.25 -26.90 -1.01
N VAL A 373 -0.93 -26.73 -1.13
CA VAL A 373 -0.28 -25.45 -1.46
C VAL A 373 -0.72 -24.98 -2.86
N ARG A 374 -0.72 -25.84 -3.88
CA ARG A 374 -1.20 -25.52 -5.24
C ARG A 374 -2.67 -25.07 -5.23
N ARG A 375 -3.54 -25.68 -4.42
CA ARG A 375 -4.94 -25.23 -4.28
C ARG A 375 -5.05 -23.83 -3.70
N ILE A 376 -4.21 -23.46 -2.73
CA ILE A 376 -4.18 -22.09 -2.18
C ILE A 376 -3.71 -21.11 -3.26
N ILE A 377 -2.63 -21.44 -3.98
CA ILE A 377 -2.11 -20.64 -5.09
C ILE A 377 -3.21 -20.42 -6.16
N THR A 378 -3.94 -21.48 -6.53
CA THR A 378 -5.04 -21.37 -7.51
C THR A 378 -6.17 -20.46 -7.02
N LYS A 379 -6.51 -20.50 -5.72
CA LYS A 379 -7.57 -19.64 -5.16
C LYS A 379 -7.18 -18.17 -5.11
N VAL A 380 -5.93 -17.89 -4.83
CA VAL A 380 -5.43 -16.53 -4.59
C VAL A 380 -4.89 -15.90 -5.87
N GLY A 381 -4.34 -16.72 -6.74
CA GLY A 381 -3.58 -16.35 -7.93
C GLY A 381 -2.08 -16.42 -7.67
N LYS A 382 -1.31 -16.86 -8.68
CA LYS A 382 0.16 -16.96 -8.58
C LYS A 382 0.79 -15.61 -8.19
N GLU A 383 0.25 -14.53 -8.73
CA GLU A 383 0.72 -13.15 -8.50
C GLU A 383 0.46 -12.64 -7.07
N ASN A 384 -0.52 -13.20 -6.37
CA ASN A 384 -0.97 -12.70 -5.06
C ASN A 384 -0.53 -13.57 -3.88
N ILE A 385 0.11 -14.73 -4.13
CA ILE A 385 0.44 -15.68 -3.05
C ILE A 385 1.39 -15.07 -2.03
N TRP A 386 2.37 -14.26 -2.47
CA TRP A 386 3.31 -13.59 -1.59
C TRP A 386 2.63 -12.48 -0.78
N SER A 387 1.67 -11.78 -1.36
CA SER A 387 0.83 -10.82 -0.63
C SER A 387 0.01 -11.51 0.49
N LEU A 388 -0.51 -12.72 0.22
CA LEU A 388 -1.17 -13.53 1.23
C LEU A 388 -0.20 -13.94 2.36
N MET A 389 1.03 -14.30 2.02
CA MET A 389 2.05 -14.65 3.02
C MET A 389 2.43 -13.46 3.89
N ASN A 390 2.48 -12.25 3.32
CA ASN A 390 2.69 -11.02 4.08
C ASN A 390 1.56 -10.77 5.08
N VAL A 391 0.29 -10.94 4.66
CA VAL A 391 -0.85 -10.85 5.59
C VAL A 391 -0.78 -11.93 6.68
N ARG A 392 -0.35 -13.14 6.34
CA ARG A 392 -0.12 -14.21 7.33
C ARG A 392 0.98 -13.86 8.33
N GLU A 393 2.03 -13.17 7.90
CA GLU A 393 3.08 -12.67 8.80
C GLU A 393 2.50 -11.62 9.76
N CYS A 394 1.64 -10.71 9.27
CA CYS A 394 0.93 -9.74 10.11
C CYS A 394 0.03 -10.40 11.17
N ASP A 395 -0.76 -11.43 10.80
CA ASP A 395 -1.63 -12.17 11.71
C ASP A 395 -0.85 -12.83 12.88
N ARG A 396 0.42 -13.12 12.67
CA ARG A 396 1.27 -13.72 13.71
C ARG A 396 1.84 -12.74 14.73
N VAL A 397 1.71 -11.44 14.46
CA VAL A 397 2.13 -10.40 15.41
C VAL A 397 1.21 -10.45 16.64
N GLY A 398 1.79 -10.67 17.81
CA GLY A 398 0.99 -10.77 19.05
C GLY A 398 0.54 -12.18 19.45
N MET A 399 1.10 -13.21 18.82
CA MET A 399 0.96 -14.58 19.32
C MET A 399 1.99 -14.89 20.42
N LYS A 400 1.57 -15.66 21.44
CA LYS A 400 2.45 -16.13 22.54
C LYS A 400 3.65 -16.92 22.03
N LYS A 401 3.42 -17.77 21.03
CA LYS A 401 4.47 -18.53 20.35
C LYS A 401 4.52 -18.07 18.92
N LYS A 402 5.60 -17.39 18.56
CA LYS A 402 5.91 -17.14 17.15
C LYS A 402 6.11 -18.49 16.47
N GLU A 403 5.63 -18.63 15.24
CA GLU A 403 5.91 -19.81 14.42
C GLU A 403 7.43 -19.98 14.33
N ALA A 404 7.91 -21.23 14.47
CA ALA A 404 9.34 -21.46 14.35
C ALA A 404 9.80 -20.92 12.99
N PRO A 405 10.85 -20.10 12.92
CA PRO A 405 11.34 -19.56 11.64
C PRO A 405 11.57 -20.64 10.59
N TYR A 406 11.88 -21.85 11.03
CA TYR A 406 12.03 -23.03 10.19
C TYR A 406 10.73 -23.42 9.45
N ARG A 407 9.58 -23.52 10.15
CA ARG A 407 8.30 -23.89 9.53
C ARG A 407 7.86 -22.87 8.48
N LEU A 408 8.04 -21.59 8.77
CA LEU A 408 7.70 -20.53 7.82
C LEU A 408 8.60 -20.60 6.57
N ARG A 409 9.90 -20.78 6.75
CA ARG A 409 10.84 -20.95 5.63
C ARG A 409 10.52 -22.19 4.78
N LYS A 410 10.19 -23.32 5.44
CA LYS A 410 9.78 -24.55 4.73
C LYS A 410 8.51 -24.32 3.91
N TYR A 411 7.55 -23.57 4.46
CA TYR A 411 6.34 -23.22 3.73
C TYR A 411 6.63 -22.34 2.51
N PHE A 412 7.53 -21.38 2.63
CA PHE A 412 7.99 -20.57 1.49
C PHE A 412 8.66 -21.43 0.42
N ALA A 413 9.53 -22.36 0.81
CA ALA A 413 10.14 -23.30 -0.12
C ALA A 413 9.07 -24.11 -0.88
N MET A 414 8.06 -24.62 -0.16
CA MET A 414 6.94 -25.34 -0.77
C MET A 414 6.10 -24.48 -1.73
N ILE A 415 5.95 -23.18 -1.45
CA ILE A 415 5.28 -22.25 -2.37
C ILE A 415 6.13 -22.07 -3.63
N GLU A 416 7.42 -21.81 -3.51
CA GLU A 416 8.32 -21.66 -4.66
C GLU A 416 8.35 -22.95 -5.50
N GLU A 417 8.45 -24.10 -4.88
CA GLU A 417 8.36 -25.42 -5.53
C GLU A 417 7.01 -25.60 -6.26
N ALA A 418 5.90 -25.20 -5.63
CA ALA A 418 4.57 -25.31 -6.23
C ALA A 418 4.33 -24.30 -7.38
N LEU A 419 5.04 -23.17 -7.37
CA LEU A 419 5.03 -22.16 -8.44
C LEU A 419 5.92 -22.54 -9.61
N HIS A 420 6.90 -23.40 -9.38
CA HIS A 420 7.80 -23.87 -10.43
C HIS A 420 7.00 -24.73 -11.40
N ASP A 421 7.07 -24.40 -12.68
CA ASP A 421 6.49 -25.27 -13.70
C ASP A 421 7.38 -26.53 -13.81
N PRO A 422 6.83 -27.73 -13.59
CA PRO A 422 7.62 -28.95 -13.63
C PRO A 422 8.24 -29.10 -15.02
N ILE A 423 9.49 -29.51 -15.07
CA ILE A 423 10.16 -29.86 -16.34
C ILE A 423 9.32 -30.93 -17.03
N SER A 424 8.89 -30.68 -18.25
CA SER A 424 7.99 -31.59 -18.94
C SER A 424 8.20 -31.57 -20.47
N VAL A 425 7.78 -32.65 -21.10
CA VAL A 425 7.75 -32.74 -22.59
C VAL A 425 6.86 -31.65 -23.21
N GLY A 426 5.97 -31.01 -22.45
CA GLY A 426 5.16 -29.87 -22.90
C GLY A 426 5.97 -28.59 -23.17
N GLN A 427 7.23 -28.52 -22.73
CA GLN A 427 8.13 -27.38 -22.99
C GLN A 427 8.82 -27.51 -24.38
N LEU A 428 8.76 -28.69 -25.02
CA LEU A 428 9.30 -28.90 -26.35
C LEU A 428 8.50 -28.09 -27.38
N LYS A 429 9.19 -27.57 -28.40
CA LYS A 429 8.57 -26.88 -29.56
C LYS A 429 7.77 -27.79 -30.48
N ILE A 430 7.84 -29.10 -30.27
CA ILE A 430 7.03 -30.13 -30.93
C ILE A 430 6.28 -30.93 -29.84
N ASN A 431 5.12 -31.43 -30.21
CA ASN A 431 4.28 -32.24 -29.32
C ASN A 431 3.79 -33.49 -30.04
N GLY A 432 3.07 -34.36 -29.34
CA GLY A 432 2.54 -35.60 -29.92
C GLY A 432 1.62 -35.35 -31.13
N GLU A 433 0.84 -34.29 -31.12
CA GLU A 433 -0.05 -33.93 -32.23
C GLU A 433 0.76 -33.58 -33.52
N PHE A 434 1.81 -32.79 -33.36
CA PHE A 434 2.75 -32.46 -34.44
C PHE A 434 3.42 -33.73 -34.99
N MET A 435 3.84 -34.64 -34.10
CA MET A 435 4.47 -35.90 -34.51
C MET A 435 3.51 -36.78 -35.32
N ILE A 436 2.22 -36.80 -34.98
CA ILE A 436 1.20 -37.54 -35.75
C ILE A 436 0.96 -36.89 -37.11
N LYS A 437 0.63 -35.58 -37.12
CA LYS A 437 0.15 -34.89 -38.32
C LYS A 437 1.27 -34.63 -39.36
N GLU A 438 2.43 -34.19 -38.87
CA GLU A 438 3.52 -33.74 -39.77
C GLU A 438 4.61 -34.80 -39.99
N LEU A 439 4.80 -35.71 -39.02
CA LEU A 439 5.85 -36.71 -39.11
C LEU A 439 5.33 -38.15 -39.27
N GLY A 440 4.00 -38.34 -39.27
CA GLY A 440 3.38 -39.64 -39.54
C GLY A 440 3.62 -40.71 -38.47
N ILE A 441 3.96 -40.31 -37.24
CA ILE A 441 4.29 -41.26 -36.18
C ILE A 441 2.99 -41.72 -35.50
N ALA A 442 2.77 -43.02 -35.45
CA ALA A 442 1.58 -43.59 -34.81
C ALA A 442 1.56 -43.33 -33.30
N PRO A 443 0.38 -42.99 -32.73
CA PRO A 443 0.22 -42.81 -31.27
C PRO A 443 0.51 -44.12 -30.55
N GLY A 444 1.32 -44.06 -29.47
CA GLY A 444 1.66 -45.21 -28.68
C GLY A 444 2.85 -44.96 -27.73
N PRO A 445 3.30 -46.00 -27.00
CA PRO A 445 4.41 -45.88 -26.05
C PRO A 445 5.69 -45.36 -26.69
N ARG A 446 5.94 -45.70 -27.96
CA ARG A 446 7.08 -45.27 -28.77
C ARG A 446 7.18 -43.74 -28.83
N MET A 447 6.04 -43.05 -29.03
CA MET A 447 5.99 -41.59 -29.04
C MET A 447 6.41 -41.00 -27.69
N GLY A 448 6.00 -41.62 -26.60
CA GLY A 448 6.41 -41.21 -25.25
C GLY A 448 7.92 -41.34 -25.03
N TRP A 449 8.54 -42.38 -25.51
CA TRP A 449 9.98 -42.58 -25.44
C TRP A 449 10.74 -41.54 -26.28
N ILE A 450 10.28 -41.24 -27.49
CA ILE A 450 10.86 -40.19 -28.34
C ILE A 450 10.78 -38.83 -27.61
N LEU A 451 9.61 -38.44 -27.11
CA LEU A 451 9.44 -37.16 -26.42
C LEU A 451 10.34 -37.01 -25.18
N ASN A 452 10.56 -38.07 -24.42
CA ASN A 452 11.47 -38.03 -23.28
C ASN A 452 12.95 -37.96 -23.74
N ALA A 453 13.34 -38.64 -24.83
CA ALA A 453 14.67 -38.53 -25.39
C ALA A 453 14.95 -37.13 -25.96
N LEU A 454 13.97 -36.49 -26.61
CA LEU A 454 14.07 -35.09 -27.04
C LEU A 454 14.18 -34.12 -25.83
N LEU A 455 13.48 -34.42 -24.78
CA LEU A 455 13.56 -33.60 -23.57
C LEU A 455 14.97 -33.65 -22.98
N GLU A 456 15.63 -34.80 -22.95
CA GLU A 456 17.01 -34.94 -22.51
C GLU A 456 17.97 -34.03 -23.32
N GLU A 457 17.84 -34.02 -24.64
CA GLU A 457 18.66 -33.18 -25.54
C GLU A 457 18.47 -31.69 -25.28
N VAL A 458 17.22 -31.26 -25.09
CA VAL A 458 16.87 -29.85 -24.77
C VAL A 458 17.31 -29.44 -23.37
N LEU A 459 17.30 -30.36 -22.42
CA LEU A 459 17.81 -30.11 -21.08
C LEU A 459 19.32 -29.92 -21.03
N ASP A 460 20.04 -30.59 -21.93
CA ASP A 460 21.50 -30.40 -22.10
C ASP A 460 21.83 -29.09 -22.80
N ASP A 461 21.05 -28.74 -23.82
CA ASP A 461 21.26 -27.53 -24.62
C ASP A 461 19.91 -26.90 -25.01
N PRO A 462 19.41 -25.92 -24.24
CA PRO A 462 18.13 -25.28 -24.51
C PRO A 462 18.02 -24.60 -25.90
N ILE A 463 19.15 -24.25 -26.54
CA ILE A 463 19.17 -23.63 -27.86
C ILE A 463 18.63 -24.60 -28.90
N LYS A 464 18.76 -25.90 -28.69
CA LYS A 464 18.27 -26.96 -29.56
C LYS A 464 16.76 -27.15 -29.57
N ASN A 465 16.02 -26.43 -28.70
CA ASN A 465 14.55 -26.46 -28.67
C ASN A 465 13.95 -25.67 -29.84
N THR A 466 14.23 -26.12 -31.07
CA THR A 466 13.66 -25.57 -32.31
C THR A 466 12.88 -26.65 -33.05
N LYS A 467 11.85 -26.27 -33.83
CA LYS A 467 11.05 -27.24 -34.60
C LYS A 467 11.90 -28.01 -35.58
N GLU A 468 12.84 -27.33 -36.25
CA GLU A 468 13.73 -27.87 -37.27
C GLU A 468 14.60 -28.96 -36.66
N HIS A 469 15.37 -28.61 -35.62
CA HIS A 469 16.29 -29.55 -34.97
C HIS A 469 15.55 -30.76 -34.37
N LEU A 470 14.45 -30.49 -33.64
CA LEU A 470 13.68 -31.56 -33.00
C LEU A 470 13.01 -32.49 -34.05
N SER A 471 12.54 -31.96 -35.18
CA SER A 471 11.95 -32.79 -36.26
C SER A 471 12.96 -33.73 -36.89
N GLU A 472 14.20 -33.28 -37.10
CA GLU A 472 15.30 -34.13 -37.63
C GLU A 472 15.66 -35.22 -36.61
N LEU A 473 15.75 -34.85 -35.33
CA LEU A 473 16.06 -35.80 -34.27
C LEU A 473 14.94 -36.85 -34.09
N VAL A 474 13.65 -36.45 -34.21
CA VAL A 474 12.51 -37.39 -34.20
C VAL A 474 12.64 -38.43 -35.31
N LYS A 475 12.99 -38.00 -36.55
CA LYS A 475 13.16 -38.92 -37.68
C LYS A 475 14.27 -39.93 -37.37
N SER A 476 15.40 -39.48 -36.82
CA SER A 476 16.51 -40.34 -36.44
C SER A 476 16.15 -41.33 -35.33
N LEU A 477 15.49 -40.85 -34.28
CA LEU A 477 15.03 -41.67 -33.16
C LEU A 477 13.98 -42.69 -33.57
N ASN A 478 13.12 -42.35 -34.53
CA ASN A 478 12.09 -43.26 -35.04
C ASN A 478 12.64 -44.44 -35.87
N LEU A 479 13.89 -44.41 -36.28
CA LEU A 479 14.56 -45.54 -36.95
C LEU A 479 15.15 -46.55 -35.96
N LEU A 480 15.25 -46.21 -34.69
CA LEU A 480 15.84 -47.08 -33.66
C LEU A 480 14.90 -48.25 -33.28
N PRO A 481 15.46 -49.41 -32.94
CA PRO A 481 14.67 -50.49 -32.33
C PRO A 481 14.03 -50.08 -31.02
N ASP A 482 12.85 -50.66 -30.70
CA ASP A 482 12.07 -50.30 -29.50
C ASP A 482 12.87 -50.41 -28.20
N GLY A 483 13.73 -51.40 -28.06
CA GLY A 483 14.58 -51.57 -26.88
C GLY A 483 15.57 -50.41 -26.67
N ALA A 484 16.25 -49.99 -27.75
CA ALA A 484 17.18 -48.86 -27.69
C ALA A 484 16.47 -47.55 -27.45
N LEU A 485 15.32 -47.31 -28.13
CA LEU A 485 14.53 -46.11 -27.97
C LEU A 485 13.94 -46.00 -26.55
N LYS A 486 13.47 -47.12 -25.97
CA LYS A 486 13.01 -47.18 -24.59
C LYS A 486 14.10 -46.77 -23.60
N THR A 487 15.32 -47.30 -23.78
CA THR A 487 16.48 -46.97 -22.95
C THR A 487 16.77 -45.46 -22.98
N LEU A 488 16.74 -44.84 -24.17
CA LEU A 488 16.92 -43.39 -24.29
C LEU A 488 15.79 -42.60 -23.63
N GLY A 489 14.55 -43.04 -23.80
CA GLY A 489 13.40 -42.40 -23.16
C GLY A 489 13.42 -42.52 -21.62
N ASP A 490 13.86 -43.65 -21.07
CA ASP A 490 14.01 -43.86 -19.65
C ASP A 490 15.16 -43.00 -19.09
N ARG A 491 16.28 -42.88 -19.78
CA ARG A 491 17.38 -41.97 -19.44
C ARG A 491 16.92 -40.51 -19.41
N GLY A 492 16.08 -40.08 -20.37
CA GLY A 492 15.49 -38.76 -20.40
C GLY A 492 14.58 -38.50 -19.20
N LYS A 493 13.86 -39.51 -18.70
CA LYS A 493 13.06 -39.40 -17.45
C LYS A 493 13.94 -39.29 -16.22
N GLU A 494 14.96 -40.15 -16.09
CA GLU A 494 15.90 -40.08 -14.98
C GLU A 494 16.59 -38.72 -14.89
N LYS A 495 17.04 -38.20 -16.01
CA LYS A 495 17.68 -36.88 -16.08
C LYS A 495 16.74 -35.75 -15.70
N LYS A 496 15.49 -35.84 -16.14
CA LYS A 496 14.44 -34.90 -15.73
C LYS A 496 14.27 -34.91 -14.19
N GLU A 497 14.12 -36.11 -13.60
CA GLU A 497 13.95 -36.28 -12.16
C GLU A 497 15.17 -35.74 -11.39
N GLU A 498 16.39 -36.02 -11.87
CA GLU A 498 17.62 -35.49 -11.25
C GLU A 498 17.71 -33.95 -11.31
N LEU A 499 17.29 -33.32 -12.41
CA LEU A 499 17.27 -31.86 -12.52
C LEU A 499 16.20 -31.24 -11.64
N GLU A 500 14.98 -31.81 -11.60
CA GLU A 500 13.92 -31.39 -10.70
C GLU A 500 14.36 -31.49 -9.23
N GLU A 501 15.02 -32.57 -8.84
CA GLU A 501 15.57 -32.73 -7.49
C GLU A 501 16.64 -31.68 -7.16
N LYS A 502 17.55 -31.37 -8.09
CA LYS A 502 18.57 -30.33 -7.91
C LYS A 502 17.95 -28.93 -7.76
N GLU A 503 16.89 -28.64 -8.50
CA GLU A 503 16.17 -27.36 -8.37
C GLU A 503 15.48 -27.26 -7.01
N VAL A 504 14.80 -28.31 -6.57
CA VAL A 504 14.18 -28.38 -5.24
C VAL A 504 15.24 -28.23 -4.13
N GLU A 505 16.42 -28.85 -4.30
CA GLU A 505 17.54 -28.69 -3.35
C GLU A 505 18.01 -27.24 -3.26
N LYS A 506 18.20 -26.55 -4.40
CA LYS A 506 18.55 -25.12 -4.41
C LYS A 506 17.50 -24.25 -3.70
N LEU A 507 16.21 -24.56 -3.90
CA LEU A 507 15.13 -23.85 -3.19
C LEU A 507 15.20 -24.08 -1.67
N HIS A 508 15.46 -25.33 -1.24
CA HIS A 508 15.63 -25.66 0.18
C HIS A 508 16.86 -24.98 0.77
N GLU A 509 17.97 -24.93 0.06
CA GLU A 509 19.18 -24.19 0.49
C GLU A 509 18.92 -22.69 0.61
N LYS A 510 18.28 -22.08 -0.39
CA LYS A 510 17.87 -20.65 -0.38
C LYS A 510 17.08 -20.31 0.89
N HIS A 511 16.17 -21.16 1.28
CA HIS A 511 15.34 -20.98 2.46
C HIS A 511 15.96 -21.57 3.74
N ARG A 512 17.17 -22.13 3.68
CA ARG A 512 17.87 -22.80 4.80
C ARG A 512 16.98 -23.85 5.47
N VAL A 513 16.41 -24.73 4.69
CA VAL A 513 15.50 -25.81 5.11
C VAL A 513 16.13 -27.15 4.80
N ARG A 514 15.90 -28.15 5.67
CA ARG A 514 16.28 -29.55 5.39
C ARG A 514 15.12 -30.25 4.68
N LYS A 515 15.46 -31.25 3.84
CA LYS A 515 14.47 -32.15 3.21
C LYS A 515 13.53 -32.79 4.21
#